data_3f54affaf4d0bdcdc9d7bf105ee71f9d
#
_entry.id   3f54affaf4d0bdcdc9d7bf105ee71f9d
#
_cell.length_a   1.000
_cell.length_b   1.000
_cell.length_c   1.000
_cell.angle_alpha   90.00
_cell.angle_beta   90.00
_cell.angle_gamma   90.00
#
_symmetry.space_group_name_H-M   'P 1'
#
loop_
_entity.id
_entity.type
_entity.pdbx_description
1 polymer ?
#
loop_
_entity_poly.entity_id
_entity_poly.type
_entity_poly.pdbx_seq_one_letter_code
_entity_poly.pdbx_strand_id
1 'polypeptide(L)'
;MALLTVKDMTLRFGGLTALNKVSFDVEKGEIYSIIGPNGAGKTTIFNCLSRFYNLDEGTIQVNEQDITKISPSAVAGMGIARTFQNIELFKNMTVLDNILLGRHRKRGTSLLKEIFFTKAVKEQEMRSHLKAEEIIDFLELQQYRDQLIANLPYGAQKTVEIGRALAMEPEILLLDEPSSGMTMEETEDLSFWITDIKEEFGITIIIVEHNMGLVTSLSDRVLALSFGVPITIGKPEAVMAHPEVMKAYLGDEGAFA
;
A
#
# COMPACT_ATOMS: atom_id res chain seq x y z
N MET A 1 0.66 -4.92 19.92
CA MET A 1 1.94 -5.58 19.62
C MET A 1 2.32 -5.19 18.20
N ALA A 2 3.49 -4.60 17.97
CA ALA A 2 3.86 -4.09 16.66
C ALA A 2 3.91 -5.21 15.62
N LEU A 3 3.16 -5.03 14.52
CA LEU A 3 3.18 -5.93 13.36
C LEU A 3 4.41 -5.64 12.48
N LEU A 4 4.71 -4.36 12.27
CA LEU A 4 5.89 -3.89 11.54
C LEU A 4 6.76 -3.05 12.48
N THR A 5 8.06 -3.31 12.49
CA THR A 5 9.05 -2.50 13.23
C THR A 5 10.18 -2.13 12.28
N VAL A 6 10.46 -0.85 12.20
CA VAL A 6 11.58 -0.26 11.44
C VAL A 6 12.53 0.41 12.42
N LYS A 7 13.83 0.06 12.37
CA LYS A 7 14.85 0.64 13.23
C LYS A 7 16.00 1.18 12.40
N ASP A 8 16.34 2.45 12.63
CA ASP A 8 17.49 3.16 12.06
C ASP A 8 17.63 3.00 10.53
N MET A 9 16.47 2.92 9.81
CA MET A 9 16.43 2.78 8.36
C MET A 9 17.23 3.91 7.71
N THR A 10 18.33 3.56 7.06
CA THR A 10 19.23 4.48 6.38
C THR A 10 19.46 4.01 4.96
N LEU A 11 19.31 4.93 4.00
CA LEU A 11 19.55 4.66 2.58
C LEU A 11 20.24 5.84 1.91
N ARG A 12 21.29 5.54 1.14
CA ARG A 12 22.09 6.51 0.40
C ARG A 12 22.10 6.20 -1.10
N PHE A 13 22.04 7.23 -1.90
CA PHE A 13 22.25 7.15 -3.36
C PHE A 13 23.49 7.98 -3.71
N GLY A 14 24.63 7.31 -3.85
CA GLY A 14 25.91 8.01 -4.03
C GLY A 14 26.21 8.94 -2.83
N GLY A 15 26.30 10.24 -3.08
CA GLY A 15 26.54 11.24 -2.02
C GLY A 15 25.28 11.76 -1.32
N LEU A 16 24.07 11.36 -1.76
CA LEU A 16 22.80 11.82 -1.20
C LEU A 16 22.26 10.80 -0.19
N THR A 17 22.03 11.24 1.05
CA THR A 17 21.30 10.43 2.06
C THR A 17 19.80 10.68 1.87
N ALA A 18 19.10 9.69 1.33
CA ALA A 18 17.66 9.76 1.09
C ALA A 18 16.82 9.44 2.33
N LEU A 19 17.32 8.56 3.20
CA LEU A 19 16.74 8.26 4.51
C LEU A 19 17.88 8.22 5.54
N ASN A 20 17.66 8.84 6.70
CA ASN A 20 18.65 8.94 7.75
C ASN A 20 18.06 8.53 9.09
N LYS A 21 18.37 7.31 9.52
CA LYS A 21 17.96 6.71 10.81
C LYS A 21 16.45 6.81 11.10
N VAL A 22 15.62 6.54 10.07
CA VAL A 22 14.17 6.52 10.23
C VAL A 22 13.77 5.31 11.05
N SER A 23 13.07 5.56 12.18
CA SER A 23 12.56 4.50 13.07
C SER A 23 11.11 4.73 13.40
N PHE A 24 10.28 3.69 13.23
CA PHE A 24 8.86 3.69 13.58
C PHE A 24 8.36 2.26 13.72
N ASP A 25 7.20 2.11 14.31
CA ASP A 25 6.45 0.86 14.43
C ASP A 25 5.02 1.05 13.95
N VAL A 26 4.38 -0.04 13.51
CA VAL A 26 2.97 -0.07 13.10
C VAL A 26 2.30 -1.23 13.81
N GLU A 27 1.17 -0.97 14.48
CA GLU A 27 0.41 -2.00 15.17
C GLU A 27 -0.51 -2.76 14.21
N LYS A 28 -0.91 -3.98 14.60
CA LYS A 28 -1.85 -4.76 13.80
C LYS A 28 -3.23 -4.09 13.77
N GLY A 29 -3.81 -3.98 12.56
CA GLY A 29 -5.11 -3.34 12.35
C GLY A 29 -5.06 -1.81 12.45
N GLU A 30 -3.88 -1.20 12.34
CA GLU A 30 -3.70 0.25 12.35
C GLU A 30 -3.71 0.81 10.93
N ILE A 31 -4.27 2.01 10.75
CA ILE A 31 -4.02 2.86 9.59
C ILE A 31 -2.92 3.85 9.96
N TYR A 32 -1.75 3.66 9.37
CA TYR A 32 -0.56 4.47 9.64
C TYR A 32 -0.19 5.31 8.42
N SER A 33 -0.19 6.63 8.54
CA SER A 33 0.17 7.51 7.43
C SER A 33 1.59 8.03 7.52
N ILE A 34 2.23 8.17 6.37
CA ILE A 34 3.53 8.81 6.20
C ILE A 34 3.32 10.06 5.36
N ILE A 35 3.58 11.23 5.95
CA ILE A 35 3.41 12.53 5.30
C ILE A 35 4.75 13.27 5.20
N GLY A 36 4.80 14.27 4.35
CA GLY A 36 5.97 15.14 4.17
C GLY A 36 5.96 15.78 2.79
N PRO A 37 6.73 16.85 2.56
CA PRO A 37 6.84 17.51 1.28
C PRO A 37 7.41 16.59 0.19
N ASN A 38 7.35 17.05 -1.06
CA ASN A 38 7.96 16.32 -2.18
C ASN A 38 9.47 16.16 -1.95
N GLY A 39 9.98 14.96 -2.21
CA GLY A 39 11.38 14.62 -1.93
C GLY A 39 11.70 14.33 -0.46
N ALA A 40 10.73 14.31 0.47
CA ALA A 40 10.97 13.97 1.87
C ALA A 40 11.43 12.52 2.11
N GLY A 41 11.28 11.61 1.13
CA GLY A 41 11.68 10.20 1.27
C GLY A 41 10.53 9.22 1.47
N LYS A 42 9.27 9.64 1.37
CA LYS A 42 8.07 8.80 1.59
C LYS A 42 8.05 7.54 0.71
N THR A 43 8.10 7.70 -0.60
CA THR A 43 8.15 6.59 -1.57
C THR A 43 9.43 5.75 -1.40
N THR A 44 10.52 6.36 -0.92
CA THR A 44 11.75 5.64 -0.61
C THR A 44 11.54 4.68 0.57
N ILE A 45 10.80 5.07 1.62
CA ILE A 45 10.40 4.16 2.70
C ILE A 45 9.61 2.98 2.14
N PHE A 46 8.62 3.22 1.27
CA PHE A 46 7.83 2.15 0.64
C PHE A 46 8.69 1.20 -0.20
N ASN A 47 9.66 1.75 -0.95
CA ASN A 47 10.61 0.94 -1.72
C ASN A 47 11.50 0.08 -0.81
N CYS A 48 11.87 0.57 0.38
CA CYS A 48 12.60 -0.22 1.38
C CYS A 48 11.71 -1.29 2.01
N LEU A 49 10.45 -0.97 2.40
CA LEU A 49 9.50 -1.94 2.96
C LEU A 49 9.18 -3.06 1.97
N SER A 50 9.03 -2.72 0.68
CA SER A 50 8.80 -3.69 -0.40
C SER A 50 10.07 -4.39 -0.89
N ARG A 51 11.24 -4.03 -0.31
CA ARG A 51 12.56 -4.57 -0.66
C ARG A 51 12.99 -4.29 -2.11
N PHE A 52 12.43 -3.29 -2.78
CA PHE A 52 12.97 -2.77 -4.03
C PHE A 52 14.32 -2.07 -3.82
N TYR A 53 14.51 -1.45 -2.65
CA TYR A 53 15.80 -0.90 -2.22
C TYR A 53 16.34 -1.66 -1.01
N ASN A 54 17.65 -1.91 -1.02
CA ASN A 54 18.36 -2.49 0.12
C ASN A 54 18.81 -1.36 1.05
N LEU A 55 18.64 -1.54 2.36
CA LEU A 55 19.15 -0.59 3.34
C LEU A 55 20.68 -0.63 3.39
N ASP A 56 21.31 0.54 3.60
CA ASP A 56 22.70 0.63 4.00
C ASP A 56 22.88 0.30 5.47
N GLU A 57 21.95 0.78 6.33
CA GLU A 57 21.94 0.54 7.79
C GLU A 57 20.50 0.39 8.28
N GLY A 58 20.34 -0.27 9.42
CA GLY A 58 19.04 -0.47 10.06
C GLY A 58 18.41 -1.82 9.75
N THR A 59 17.21 -2.03 10.30
CA THR A 59 16.46 -3.30 10.15
C THR A 59 14.98 -3.06 9.93
N ILE A 60 14.34 -4.01 9.24
CA ILE A 60 12.88 -4.09 9.04
C ILE A 60 12.42 -5.45 9.55
N GLN A 61 11.44 -5.47 10.45
CA GLN A 61 10.87 -6.69 10.99
C GLN A 61 9.35 -6.69 10.80
N VAL A 62 8.79 -7.83 10.39
CA VAL A 62 7.36 -8.09 10.29
C VAL A 62 7.04 -9.33 11.11
N ASN A 63 6.09 -9.25 12.06
CA ASN A 63 5.82 -10.32 13.01
C ASN A 63 7.11 -10.85 13.69
N GLU A 64 7.98 -9.92 14.13
CA GLU A 64 9.30 -10.22 14.75
C GLU A 64 10.31 -10.90 13.80
N GLN A 65 9.93 -11.21 12.57
CA GLN A 65 10.82 -11.78 11.57
C GLN A 65 11.57 -10.68 10.81
N ASP A 66 12.89 -10.76 10.78
CA ASP A 66 13.74 -9.82 10.02
C ASP A 66 13.58 -10.06 8.52
N ILE A 67 13.11 -9.02 7.82
CA ILE A 67 12.94 -9.01 6.37
C ILE A 67 13.99 -8.17 5.65
N THR A 68 14.99 -7.64 6.36
CA THR A 68 15.95 -6.65 5.86
C THR A 68 16.75 -7.15 4.65
N LYS A 69 16.91 -8.46 4.48
CA LYS A 69 17.75 -9.06 3.41
C LYS A 69 17.02 -10.05 2.50
N ILE A 70 15.70 -10.18 2.64
CA ILE A 70 14.93 -11.08 1.79
C ILE A 70 14.60 -10.44 0.43
N SER A 71 14.22 -11.24 -0.55
CA SER A 71 13.85 -10.74 -1.88
C SER A 71 12.46 -10.07 -1.88
N PRO A 72 12.17 -9.14 -2.81
CA PRO A 72 10.83 -8.55 -2.96
C PRO A 72 9.72 -9.60 -3.11
N SER A 73 10.00 -10.66 -3.85
CA SER A 73 9.07 -11.79 -4.01
C SER A 73 8.80 -12.50 -2.68
N ALA A 74 9.79 -12.67 -1.80
CA ALA A 74 9.59 -13.27 -0.48
C ALA A 74 8.75 -12.36 0.44
N VAL A 75 8.96 -11.04 0.40
CA VAL A 75 8.16 -10.05 1.15
C VAL A 75 6.68 -10.13 0.79
N ALA A 76 6.37 -10.19 -0.51
CA ALA A 76 4.99 -10.39 -0.98
C ALA A 76 4.41 -11.73 -0.48
N GLY A 77 5.26 -12.77 -0.31
CA GLY A 77 4.86 -14.07 0.29
C GLY A 77 4.55 -14.01 1.78
N MET A 78 5.05 -13.00 2.48
CA MET A 78 4.80 -12.76 3.90
C MET A 78 3.54 -11.91 4.14
N GLY A 79 2.75 -11.66 3.11
CA GLY A 79 1.49 -10.92 3.25
C GLY A 79 1.66 -9.41 3.19
N ILE A 80 2.69 -8.88 2.54
CA ILE A 80 2.80 -7.45 2.25
C ILE A 80 2.40 -7.22 0.79
N ALA A 81 1.30 -6.51 0.56
CA ALA A 81 0.88 -6.05 -0.76
C ALA A 81 1.11 -4.54 -0.89
N ARG A 82 1.30 -4.07 -2.14
CA ARG A 82 1.50 -2.65 -2.43
C ARG A 82 0.77 -2.25 -3.70
N THR A 83 0.15 -1.06 -3.67
CA THR A 83 -0.20 -0.30 -4.88
C THR A 83 0.97 0.61 -5.28
N PHE A 84 0.98 1.07 -6.52
CA PHE A 84 2.03 1.96 -7.00
C PHE A 84 1.45 3.34 -7.31
N GLN A 85 2.28 4.39 -7.22
CA GLN A 85 1.87 5.76 -7.55
C GLN A 85 1.35 5.85 -9.00
N ASN A 86 2.03 5.19 -9.95
CA ASN A 86 1.53 5.01 -11.30
C ASN A 86 0.78 3.69 -11.40
N ILE A 87 -0.35 3.71 -12.10
CA ILE A 87 -1.18 2.51 -12.28
C ILE A 87 -0.42 1.44 -13.07
N GLU A 88 -0.12 0.33 -12.42
CA GLU A 88 0.63 -0.81 -12.97
C GLU A 88 -0.34 -1.98 -13.30
N LEU A 89 -1.44 -1.66 -13.99
CA LEU A 89 -2.42 -2.66 -14.46
C LEU A 89 -2.13 -3.11 -15.89
N PHE A 90 -2.53 -4.34 -16.20
CA PHE A 90 -2.47 -4.87 -17.55
C PHE A 90 -3.65 -4.32 -18.39
N LYS A 91 -3.37 -3.28 -19.18
CA LYS A 91 -4.38 -2.49 -19.90
C LYS A 91 -5.24 -3.30 -20.87
N ASN A 92 -4.70 -4.39 -21.44
CA ASN A 92 -5.37 -5.27 -22.40
C ASN A 92 -6.06 -6.48 -21.73
N MET A 93 -6.16 -6.49 -20.42
CA MET A 93 -6.87 -7.49 -19.63
C MET A 93 -8.11 -6.86 -19.00
N THR A 94 -9.09 -7.68 -18.64
CA THR A 94 -10.30 -7.23 -17.93
C THR A 94 -10.02 -6.87 -16.49
N VAL A 95 -10.99 -6.25 -15.80
CA VAL A 95 -10.96 -6.03 -14.35
C VAL A 95 -10.80 -7.35 -13.63
N LEU A 96 -11.65 -8.33 -13.95
CA LEU A 96 -11.58 -9.66 -13.32
C LEU A 96 -10.20 -10.30 -13.50
N ASP A 97 -9.64 -10.27 -14.71
CA ASP A 97 -8.32 -10.84 -14.97
C ASP A 97 -7.21 -10.16 -14.17
N ASN A 98 -7.24 -8.83 -14.06
CA ASN A 98 -6.26 -8.08 -13.27
C ASN A 98 -6.35 -8.44 -11.78
N ILE A 99 -7.54 -8.58 -11.22
CA ILE A 99 -7.73 -8.99 -9.82
C ILE A 99 -7.26 -10.44 -9.63
N LEU A 100 -7.57 -11.34 -10.58
CA LEU A 100 -7.11 -12.73 -10.55
C LEU A 100 -5.58 -12.86 -10.57
N LEU A 101 -4.85 -11.92 -11.20
CA LEU A 101 -3.38 -11.89 -11.13
C LEU A 101 -2.87 -11.75 -9.69
N GLY A 102 -3.55 -11.01 -8.82
CA GLY A 102 -3.23 -10.95 -7.39
C GLY A 102 -3.27 -12.34 -6.72
N ARG A 103 -4.09 -13.26 -7.22
CA ARG A 103 -4.20 -14.64 -6.72
C ARG A 103 -3.07 -15.57 -7.16
N HIS A 104 -2.25 -15.15 -8.14
CA HIS A 104 -1.25 -16.04 -8.75
C HIS A 104 -0.31 -16.68 -7.71
N ARG A 105 0.13 -15.95 -6.69
CA ARG A 105 1.01 -16.49 -5.63
C ARG A 105 0.33 -17.53 -4.73
N LYS A 106 -0.98 -17.46 -4.57
CA LYS A 106 -1.77 -18.44 -3.80
C LYS A 106 -1.94 -19.76 -4.54
N ARG A 107 -1.53 -19.83 -5.83
CA ARG A 107 -1.51 -21.06 -6.62
C ARG A 107 -0.32 -21.91 -6.18
N GLY A 108 -0.53 -22.72 -5.14
CA GLY A 108 0.49 -23.68 -4.62
C GLY A 108 0.69 -24.92 -5.47
N THR A 109 0.27 -24.90 -6.75
CA THR A 109 0.34 -26.06 -7.65
C THR A 109 1.64 -26.07 -8.46
N SER A 110 2.29 -27.23 -8.52
CA SER A 110 3.42 -27.47 -9.43
C SER A 110 2.92 -27.41 -10.87
N LEU A 111 3.74 -26.84 -11.78
CA LEU A 111 3.46 -26.79 -13.24
C LEU A 111 2.98 -28.15 -13.80
N LEU A 112 3.49 -29.27 -13.30
CA LEU A 112 3.06 -30.61 -13.69
C LEU A 112 1.60 -30.91 -13.29
N LYS A 113 1.13 -30.41 -12.14
CA LYS A 113 -0.26 -30.59 -11.70
C LYS A 113 -1.24 -29.71 -12.51
N GLU A 114 -0.78 -28.54 -12.95
CA GLU A 114 -1.56 -27.65 -13.82
C GLU A 114 -1.78 -28.25 -15.22
N ILE A 115 -0.76 -28.88 -15.80
CA ILE A 115 -0.87 -29.57 -17.11
C ILE A 115 -1.92 -30.68 -17.09
N PHE A 116 -2.08 -31.40 -15.96
CA PHE A 116 -3.04 -32.50 -15.84
C PHE A 116 -4.44 -32.09 -15.36
N PHE A 117 -4.74 -30.79 -15.23
CA PHE A 117 -6.06 -30.27 -14.79
C PHE A 117 -6.68 -31.09 -13.64
N THR A 118 -5.89 -31.35 -12.60
CA THR A 118 -6.34 -32.16 -11.47
C THR A 118 -7.50 -31.51 -10.73
N LYS A 119 -8.32 -32.33 -10.00
CA LYS A 119 -9.43 -31.83 -9.18
C LYS A 119 -8.98 -30.71 -8.24
N ALA A 120 -7.77 -30.80 -7.67
CA ALA A 120 -7.21 -29.79 -6.79
C ALA A 120 -6.96 -28.44 -7.52
N VAL A 121 -6.53 -28.47 -8.79
CA VAL A 121 -6.34 -27.27 -9.62
C VAL A 121 -7.70 -26.58 -9.86
N LYS A 122 -8.72 -27.34 -10.24
CA LYS A 122 -10.10 -26.80 -10.47
C LYS A 122 -10.69 -26.18 -9.19
N GLU A 123 -10.51 -26.82 -8.05
CA GLU A 123 -11.00 -26.30 -6.76
C GLU A 123 -10.24 -25.01 -6.37
N GLN A 124 -8.96 -24.91 -6.69
CA GLN A 124 -8.16 -23.73 -6.42
C GLN A 124 -8.52 -22.57 -7.38
N GLU A 125 -8.74 -22.85 -8.66
CA GLU A 125 -9.26 -21.86 -9.62
C GLU A 125 -10.62 -21.34 -9.19
N MET A 126 -11.54 -22.22 -8.81
CA MET A 126 -12.86 -21.84 -8.31
C MET A 126 -12.74 -20.90 -7.10
N ARG A 127 -11.89 -21.23 -6.10
CA ARG A 127 -11.66 -20.37 -4.93
C ARG A 127 -11.07 -19.02 -5.31
N SER A 128 -10.16 -18.99 -6.30
CA SER A 128 -9.58 -17.74 -6.78
C SER A 128 -10.62 -16.85 -7.48
N HIS A 129 -11.49 -17.45 -8.28
CA HIS A 129 -12.60 -16.72 -8.93
C HIS A 129 -13.60 -16.18 -7.89
N LEU A 130 -14.04 -17.01 -6.94
CA LEU A 130 -14.96 -16.57 -5.88
C LEU A 130 -14.39 -15.39 -5.08
N LYS A 131 -13.08 -15.44 -4.74
CA LYS A 131 -12.44 -14.32 -4.03
C LYS A 131 -12.29 -13.06 -4.90
N ALA A 132 -12.06 -13.22 -6.20
CA ALA A 132 -12.01 -12.08 -7.11
C ALA A 132 -13.40 -11.42 -7.27
N GLU A 133 -14.48 -12.21 -7.36
CA GLU A 133 -15.86 -11.70 -7.40
C GLU A 133 -16.23 -10.99 -6.09
N GLU A 134 -15.87 -11.56 -4.93
CA GLU A 134 -16.07 -10.91 -3.62
C GLU A 134 -15.39 -9.52 -3.56
N ILE A 135 -14.18 -9.39 -4.09
CA ILE A 135 -13.45 -8.11 -4.14
C ILE A 135 -14.10 -7.14 -5.14
N ILE A 136 -14.57 -7.64 -6.29
CA ILE A 136 -15.30 -6.83 -7.28
C ILE A 136 -16.58 -6.26 -6.66
N ASP A 137 -17.31 -7.09 -5.89
CA ASP A 137 -18.52 -6.67 -5.21
C ASP A 137 -18.21 -5.66 -4.09
N PHE A 138 -17.19 -5.93 -3.28
CA PHE A 138 -16.77 -5.05 -2.19
C PHE A 138 -16.34 -3.65 -2.68
N LEU A 139 -15.64 -3.58 -3.82
CA LEU A 139 -15.16 -2.31 -4.40
C LEU A 139 -16.14 -1.70 -5.44
N GLU A 140 -17.36 -2.23 -5.54
CA GLU A 140 -18.42 -1.74 -6.45
C GLU A 140 -18.00 -1.71 -7.93
N LEU A 141 -17.15 -2.67 -8.33
CA LEU A 141 -16.60 -2.75 -9.69
C LEU A 141 -17.44 -3.63 -10.65
N GLN A 142 -18.65 -4.08 -10.27
CA GLN A 142 -19.44 -5.03 -11.04
C GLN A 142 -19.70 -4.56 -12.47
N GLN A 143 -20.01 -3.28 -12.65
CA GLN A 143 -20.26 -2.71 -13.98
C GLN A 143 -19.04 -2.71 -14.91
N TYR A 144 -17.85 -2.80 -14.35
CA TYR A 144 -16.57 -2.80 -15.07
C TYR A 144 -15.95 -4.20 -15.20
N ARG A 145 -16.53 -5.21 -14.57
CA ARG A 145 -15.97 -6.56 -14.40
C ARG A 145 -15.32 -7.15 -15.64
N ASP A 146 -16.03 -7.10 -16.75
CA ASP A 146 -15.62 -7.69 -18.06
C ASP A 146 -15.03 -6.65 -19.02
N GLN A 147 -14.86 -5.40 -18.57
CA GLN A 147 -14.26 -4.33 -19.37
C GLN A 147 -12.74 -4.38 -19.31
N LEU A 148 -12.09 -4.00 -20.42
CA LEU A 148 -10.64 -3.82 -20.46
C LEU A 148 -10.24 -2.61 -19.63
N ILE A 149 -9.15 -2.72 -18.88
CA ILE A 149 -8.62 -1.62 -18.05
C ILE A 149 -8.40 -0.34 -18.88
N ALA A 150 -7.97 -0.46 -20.13
CA ALA A 150 -7.75 0.69 -21.00
C ALA A 150 -9.00 1.58 -21.22
N ASN A 151 -10.21 1.03 -21.02
CA ASN A 151 -11.48 1.71 -21.25
C ASN A 151 -12.09 2.30 -19.98
N LEU A 152 -11.50 2.07 -18.81
CA LEU A 152 -12.02 2.52 -17.52
C LEU A 152 -11.64 3.99 -17.24
N PRO A 153 -12.51 4.73 -16.52
CA PRO A 153 -12.14 6.00 -15.88
C PRO A 153 -10.92 5.82 -14.97
N TYR A 154 -10.16 6.88 -14.75
CA TYR A 154 -8.93 6.82 -13.97
C TYR A 154 -9.17 6.36 -12.53
N GLY A 155 -10.20 6.87 -11.83
CA GLY A 155 -10.58 6.45 -10.48
C GLY A 155 -10.87 4.96 -10.41
N ALA A 156 -11.67 4.42 -11.36
CA ALA A 156 -11.95 2.99 -11.42
C ALA A 156 -10.68 2.14 -11.63
N GLN A 157 -9.70 2.62 -12.43
CA GLN A 157 -8.41 1.94 -12.56
C GLN A 157 -7.65 1.88 -11.23
N LYS A 158 -7.64 2.99 -10.46
CA LYS A 158 -7.05 3.03 -9.10
C LYS A 158 -7.74 2.03 -8.17
N THR A 159 -9.06 1.96 -8.20
CA THR A 159 -9.83 0.99 -7.40
C THR A 159 -9.49 -0.46 -7.78
N VAL A 160 -9.34 -0.77 -9.08
CA VAL A 160 -8.90 -2.10 -9.54
C VAL A 160 -7.50 -2.44 -9.03
N GLU A 161 -6.59 -1.46 -8.93
CA GLU A 161 -5.25 -1.67 -8.39
C GLU A 161 -5.30 -2.08 -6.91
N ILE A 162 -6.16 -1.43 -6.12
CA ILE A 162 -6.44 -1.82 -4.73
C ILE A 162 -7.03 -3.23 -4.70
N GLY A 163 -8.00 -3.54 -5.54
CA GLY A 163 -8.62 -4.87 -5.65
C GLY A 163 -7.59 -5.96 -5.97
N ARG A 164 -6.65 -5.70 -6.88
CA ARG A 164 -5.56 -6.63 -7.17
C ARG A 164 -4.64 -6.86 -5.96
N ALA A 165 -4.36 -5.82 -5.17
CA ALA A 165 -3.58 -5.94 -3.95
C ALA A 165 -4.34 -6.73 -2.87
N LEU A 166 -5.64 -6.48 -2.68
CA LEU A 166 -6.52 -7.22 -1.75
C LEU A 166 -6.63 -8.70 -2.12
N ALA A 167 -6.61 -9.03 -3.42
CA ALA A 167 -6.65 -10.40 -3.91
C ALA A 167 -5.45 -11.25 -3.43
N MET A 168 -4.36 -10.62 -3.01
CA MET A 168 -3.24 -11.30 -2.34
C MET A 168 -3.58 -11.74 -0.91
N GLU A 169 -4.70 -11.29 -0.33
CA GLU A 169 -5.07 -11.46 1.10
C GLU A 169 -3.89 -11.05 2.00
N PRO A 170 -3.49 -9.76 1.97
CA PRO A 170 -2.33 -9.31 2.71
C PRO A 170 -2.62 -9.11 4.20
N GLU A 171 -1.58 -9.17 5.04
CA GLU A 171 -1.61 -8.68 6.43
C GLU A 171 -1.29 -7.17 6.49
N ILE A 172 -0.45 -6.69 5.55
CA ILE A 172 -0.07 -5.29 5.41
C ILE A 172 -0.34 -4.82 3.98
N LEU A 173 -1.12 -3.76 3.83
CA LEU A 173 -1.39 -3.10 2.55
C LEU A 173 -0.68 -1.73 2.53
N LEU A 174 0.22 -1.55 1.55
CA LEU A 174 0.92 -0.29 1.31
C LEU A 174 0.21 0.47 0.19
N LEU A 175 -0.33 1.66 0.48
CA LEU A 175 -1.03 2.54 -0.47
C LEU A 175 -0.17 3.77 -0.76
N ASP A 176 0.33 3.88 -1.99
CA ASP A 176 1.21 4.98 -2.41
C ASP A 176 0.42 6.05 -3.18
N GLU A 177 0.07 7.15 -2.51
CA GLU A 177 -0.74 8.26 -3.00
C GLU A 177 -2.04 7.79 -3.68
N PRO A 178 -2.87 7.00 -2.97
CA PRO A 178 -4.06 6.39 -3.59
C PRO A 178 -5.07 7.43 -4.08
N SER A 179 -5.21 8.60 -3.44
CA SER A 179 -6.16 9.64 -3.84
C SER A 179 -5.68 10.51 -5.01
N SER A 180 -4.41 10.37 -5.43
CA SER A 180 -3.84 11.23 -6.47
C SER A 180 -4.58 11.10 -7.80
N GLY A 181 -5.07 12.24 -8.33
CA GLY A 181 -5.80 12.33 -9.59
C GLY A 181 -7.28 11.91 -9.51
N MET A 182 -7.80 11.61 -8.33
CA MET A 182 -9.21 11.33 -8.07
C MET A 182 -10.00 12.63 -7.84
N THR A 183 -11.30 12.60 -8.16
CA THR A 183 -12.26 13.64 -7.79
C THR A 183 -12.54 13.61 -6.29
N MET A 184 -13.24 14.62 -5.78
CA MET A 184 -13.64 14.67 -4.36
C MET A 184 -14.54 13.47 -3.99
N GLU A 185 -15.52 13.14 -4.84
CA GLU A 185 -16.43 12.01 -4.65
C GLU A 185 -15.66 10.68 -4.63
N GLU A 186 -14.79 10.43 -5.62
CA GLU A 186 -13.94 9.23 -5.66
C GLU A 186 -13.01 9.13 -4.44
N THR A 187 -12.55 10.26 -3.88
CA THR A 187 -11.71 10.30 -2.67
C THR A 187 -12.53 9.96 -1.41
N GLU A 188 -13.79 10.38 -1.34
CA GLU A 188 -14.70 9.99 -0.26
C GLU A 188 -14.99 8.49 -0.30
N ASP A 189 -15.31 7.93 -1.48
CA ASP A 189 -15.49 6.48 -1.66
C ASP A 189 -14.24 5.72 -1.26
N LEU A 190 -13.07 6.18 -1.69
CA LEU A 190 -11.78 5.60 -1.30
C LEU A 190 -11.61 5.57 0.23
N SER A 191 -12.02 6.63 0.93
CA SER A 191 -11.91 6.69 2.39
C SER A 191 -12.79 5.65 3.08
N PHE A 192 -14.00 5.42 2.57
CA PHE A 192 -14.88 4.36 3.05
C PHE A 192 -14.25 2.98 2.81
N TRP A 193 -13.80 2.69 1.59
CA TRP A 193 -13.15 1.39 1.30
C TRP A 193 -11.90 1.15 2.16
N ILE A 194 -11.07 2.16 2.42
CA ILE A 194 -9.88 2.00 3.28
C ILE A 194 -10.30 1.65 4.70
N THR A 195 -11.35 2.28 5.23
CA THR A 195 -11.89 1.98 6.56
C THR A 195 -12.44 0.56 6.62
N ASP A 196 -13.26 0.17 5.63
CA ASP A 196 -13.86 -1.16 5.56
C ASP A 196 -12.80 -2.26 5.36
N ILE A 197 -11.74 -1.99 4.58
CA ILE A 197 -10.60 -2.91 4.45
C ILE A 197 -9.96 -3.19 5.81
N LYS A 198 -9.77 -2.16 6.63
CA LYS A 198 -9.26 -2.33 8.00
C LYS A 198 -10.22 -3.10 8.87
N GLU A 199 -11.52 -2.74 8.87
CA GLU A 199 -12.51 -3.25 9.81
C GLU A 199 -12.99 -4.67 9.45
N GLU A 200 -13.29 -4.93 8.17
CA GLU A 200 -13.84 -6.22 7.74
C GLU A 200 -12.78 -7.27 7.47
N PHE A 201 -11.63 -6.89 6.87
CA PHE A 201 -10.55 -7.83 6.57
C PHE A 201 -9.46 -7.86 7.64
N GLY A 202 -9.47 -6.93 8.61
CA GLY A 202 -8.44 -6.84 9.65
C GLY A 202 -7.04 -6.54 9.12
N ILE A 203 -6.96 -5.89 7.95
CA ILE A 203 -5.70 -5.56 7.27
C ILE A 203 -5.08 -4.31 7.90
N THR A 204 -3.78 -4.36 8.16
CA THR A 204 -3.00 -3.19 8.58
C THR A 204 -2.65 -2.37 7.34
N ILE A 205 -2.88 -1.06 7.38
CA ILE A 205 -2.72 -0.22 6.20
C ILE A 205 -1.64 0.84 6.47
N ILE A 206 -0.70 0.97 5.56
CA ILE A 206 0.28 2.06 5.59
C ILE A 206 0.06 2.90 4.34
N ILE A 207 -0.17 4.21 4.53
CA ILE A 207 -0.53 5.14 3.46
C ILE A 207 0.54 6.22 3.33
N VAL A 208 1.04 6.45 2.12
CA VAL A 208 1.73 7.68 1.77
C VAL A 208 0.71 8.60 1.13
N GLU A 209 0.50 9.78 1.70
CA GLU A 209 -0.49 10.75 1.22
C GLU A 209 -0.02 12.20 1.44
N HIS A 210 -0.56 13.08 0.61
CA HIS A 210 -0.38 14.53 0.71
C HIS A 210 -1.72 15.27 0.91
N ASN A 211 -2.86 14.59 0.76
CA ASN A 211 -4.17 15.10 1.10
C ASN A 211 -4.38 15.04 2.63
N MET A 212 -4.20 16.20 3.30
CA MET A 212 -4.26 16.28 4.76
C MET A 212 -5.66 15.98 5.31
N GLY A 213 -6.72 16.27 4.55
CA GLY A 213 -8.10 15.93 4.92
C GLY A 213 -8.26 14.40 5.03
N LEU A 214 -7.83 13.67 4.02
CA LEU A 214 -7.86 12.20 4.00
C LEU A 214 -6.99 11.61 5.11
N VAL A 215 -5.77 12.13 5.31
CA VAL A 215 -4.87 11.68 6.39
C VAL A 215 -5.53 11.85 7.76
N THR A 216 -6.12 13.03 8.01
CA THR A 216 -6.74 13.34 9.32
C THR A 216 -7.98 12.49 9.58
N SER A 217 -8.77 12.18 8.55
CA SER A 217 -9.99 11.38 8.70
C SER A 217 -9.74 9.88 8.89
N LEU A 218 -8.66 9.34 8.33
CA LEU A 218 -8.40 7.89 8.29
C LEU A 218 -7.38 7.40 9.30
N SER A 219 -6.35 8.21 9.61
CA SER A 219 -5.15 7.68 10.28
C SER A 219 -5.32 7.56 11.78
N ASP A 220 -4.87 6.43 12.32
CA ASP A 220 -4.70 6.27 13.78
C ASP A 220 -3.43 7.00 14.26
N ARG A 221 -2.32 6.88 13.48
CA ARG A 221 -1.06 7.59 13.73
C ARG A 221 -0.44 8.07 12.40
N VAL A 222 0.36 9.12 12.53
CA VAL A 222 1.04 9.77 11.39
C VAL A 222 2.51 9.95 11.72
N LEU A 223 3.38 9.60 10.76
CA LEU A 223 4.80 9.96 10.72
C LEU A 223 4.96 11.16 9.77
N ALA A 224 5.43 12.28 10.28
CA ALA A 224 5.87 13.39 9.46
C ALA A 224 7.36 13.29 9.15
N LEU A 225 7.72 13.39 7.88
CA LEU A 225 9.07 13.21 7.35
C LEU A 225 9.52 14.48 6.59
N SER A 226 10.76 14.89 6.77
CA SER A 226 11.37 15.96 5.98
C SER A 226 12.82 15.62 5.67
N PHE A 227 13.23 15.73 4.40
CA PHE A 227 14.61 15.42 3.94
C PHE A 227 15.16 14.09 4.47
N GLY A 228 14.33 13.05 4.49
CA GLY A 228 14.71 11.71 4.95
C GLY A 228 14.82 11.55 6.46
N VAL A 229 14.41 12.53 7.27
CA VAL A 229 14.47 12.52 8.73
C VAL A 229 13.06 12.62 9.31
N PRO A 230 12.69 11.80 10.31
CA PRO A 230 11.44 11.96 11.05
C PRO A 230 11.39 13.30 11.78
N ILE A 231 10.30 14.05 11.62
CA ILE A 231 10.02 15.26 12.41
C ILE A 231 9.31 14.85 13.71
N THR A 232 8.20 14.13 13.57
CA THR A 232 7.37 13.70 14.72
C THR A 232 6.50 12.52 14.33
N ILE A 233 6.05 11.76 15.34
CA ILE A 233 5.06 10.68 15.20
C ILE A 233 3.98 10.90 16.24
N GLY A 234 2.71 10.77 15.86
CA GLY A 234 1.60 10.94 16.79
C GLY A 234 0.23 10.85 16.13
N LYS A 235 -0.78 11.25 16.87
CA LYS A 235 -2.14 11.39 16.32
C LYS A 235 -2.16 12.48 15.25
N PRO A 236 -3.03 12.37 14.22
CA PRO A 236 -3.09 13.32 13.12
C PRO A 236 -3.12 14.79 13.56
N GLU A 237 -4.00 15.14 14.50
CA GLU A 237 -4.19 16.51 14.94
C GLU A 237 -2.92 17.08 15.62
N ALA A 238 -2.23 16.26 16.41
CA ALA A 238 -1.00 16.67 17.08
C ALA A 238 0.16 16.86 16.09
N VAL A 239 0.25 15.99 15.08
CA VAL A 239 1.27 16.07 14.03
C VAL A 239 1.03 17.30 13.14
N MET A 240 -0.24 17.56 12.74
CA MET A 240 -0.60 18.73 11.92
C MET A 240 -0.35 20.05 12.64
N ALA A 241 -0.51 20.09 13.97
CA ALA A 241 -0.23 21.27 14.78
C ALA A 241 1.26 21.47 15.13
N HIS A 242 2.14 20.52 14.75
CA HIS A 242 3.56 20.59 15.09
C HIS A 242 4.27 21.70 14.29
N PRO A 243 4.99 22.64 14.96
CA PRO A 243 5.58 23.81 14.30
C PRO A 243 6.54 23.47 13.14
N GLU A 244 7.35 22.41 13.28
CA GLU A 244 8.29 22.01 12.23
C GLU A 244 7.56 21.34 11.04
N VAL A 245 6.44 20.65 11.29
CA VAL A 245 5.60 20.09 10.22
C VAL A 245 4.97 21.24 9.43
N MET A 246 4.33 22.19 10.11
CA MET A 246 3.79 23.38 9.45
C MET A 246 4.85 24.14 8.66
N LYS A 247 6.05 24.32 9.20
CA LYS A 247 7.15 25.00 8.51
C LYS A 247 7.61 24.23 7.27
N ALA A 248 7.67 22.89 7.32
CA ALA A 248 8.08 22.06 6.20
C ALA A 248 7.10 22.16 5.01
N TYR A 249 5.81 22.36 5.30
CA TYR A 249 4.76 22.52 4.29
C TYR A 249 4.53 23.99 3.84
N LEU A 250 4.79 24.98 4.69
CA LEU A 250 4.69 26.40 4.32
C LEU A 250 5.74 26.84 3.29
N GLY A 251 6.80 26.03 3.10
CA GLY A 251 7.75 26.19 2.00
C GLY A 251 7.24 25.67 0.65
N ASP A 252 6.18 24.84 0.66
CA ASP A 252 5.48 24.31 -0.52
C ASP A 252 4.09 24.96 -0.53
N GLU A 253 3.93 26.07 -1.27
CA GLU A 253 2.68 26.86 -1.31
C GLU A 253 1.49 25.97 -1.69
N GLY A 254 0.59 25.69 -0.73
CA GLY A 254 -0.74 25.13 -0.97
C GLY A 254 -1.24 23.94 -0.16
N ALA A 255 -0.48 23.40 0.78
CA ALA A 255 -0.85 22.13 1.46
C ALA A 255 -1.93 22.25 2.56
N PHE A 256 -2.36 23.46 2.95
CA PHE A 256 -3.34 23.72 4.02
C PHE A 256 -4.56 24.56 3.55
N ALA A 257 -4.88 24.56 2.26
CA ALA A 257 -6.06 25.25 1.73
C ALA A 257 -7.18 24.26 1.41
#